data_6115ac54f077aaaf1eaefa9f64b5feac
#
_entry.id   6115ac54f077aaaf1eaefa9f64b5feac
#
_cell.length_a   1.000
_cell.length_b   1.000
_cell.length_c   1.000
_cell.angle_alpha   90.00
_cell.angle_beta   90.00
_cell.angle_gamma   90.00
#
_symmetry.space_group_name_H-M   'P 1'
#
loop_
_entity.id
_entity.type
_entity.pdbx_description
1 polymer ?
#
loop_
_entity_poly.entity_id
_entity_poly.type
_entity_poly.pdbx_seq_one_letter_code
_entity_poly.pdbx_strand_id
1 'polypeptide(L)'
;MVDFGAERIKDEVILIARILLALLFLIFGWGKLTDYSGAVAEMTQSGVPLPTIATLVAIVVEFFVSIAVILGVWTRPLAVVLALYTLATAFIGHPYWSMDGADRFANMINFYKNVSIIGGFFLLYVTGPGKYSADARLGLAGAPPLRSHTP
;
A
#
# COMPACT_ATOMS: atom_id res chain seq x y z
N MET A 1 24.97 -5.28 -20.19
CA MET A 1 23.69 -4.68 -19.73
C MET A 1 24.05 -3.39 -19.01
N VAL A 2 23.55 -2.24 -19.44
CA VAL A 2 23.95 -0.94 -18.89
C VAL A 2 23.19 -0.75 -17.58
N ASP A 3 23.89 -0.83 -16.45
CA ASP A 3 23.31 -0.81 -15.09
C ASP A 3 22.99 0.62 -14.59
N PHE A 4 23.48 1.68 -15.24
CA PHE A 4 23.32 3.08 -14.84
C PHE A 4 23.49 3.35 -13.33
N GLY A 5 24.13 2.45 -12.59
CA GLY A 5 24.33 2.57 -11.13
C GLY A 5 23.09 2.19 -10.28
N ALA A 6 22.02 1.65 -10.89
CA ALA A 6 20.79 1.29 -10.19
C ALA A 6 21.01 0.30 -9.04
N GLU A 7 21.92 -0.67 -9.22
CA GLU A 7 22.27 -1.62 -8.16
C GLU A 7 22.93 -0.97 -6.94
N ARG A 8 23.59 0.18 -7.11
CA ARG A 8 24.27 0.89 -6.00
C ARG A 8 23.28 1.57 -5.06
N ILE A 9 22.15 2.06 -5.60
CA ILE A 9 21.14 2.83 -4.86
C ILE A 9 19.82 2.05 -4.66
N LYS A 10 19.82 0.77 -5.01
CA LYS A 10 18.63 -0.08 -5.00
C LYS A 10 17.92 -0.07 -3.65
N ASP A 11 18.66 -0.26 -2.57
CA ASP A 11 18.07 -0.34 -1.23
C ASP A 11 17.52 1.01 -0.74
N GLU A 12 18.18 2.11 -1.10
CA GLU A 12 17.72 3.47 -0.83
C GLU A 12 16.43 3.77 -1.60
N VAL A 13 16.37 3.37 -2.87
CA VAL A 13 15.16 3.53 -3.70
C VAL A 13 14.02 2.69 -3.15
N ILE A 14 14.26 1.44 -2.73
CA ILE A 14 13.24 0.58 -2.11
C ILE A 14 12.72 1.22 -0.82
N LEU A 15 13.59 1.78 0.02
CA LEU A 15 13.17 2.47 1.24
C LEU A 15 12.25 3.66 0.92
N ILE A 16 12.65 4.51 -0.02
CA ILE A 16 11.86 5.68 -0.44
C ILE A 16 10.53 5.24 -1.03
N ALA A 17 10.53 4.27 -1.95
CA ALA A 17 9.32 3.76 -2.59
C ALA A 17 8.34 3.18 -1.56
N ARG A 18 8.83 2.46 -0.56
CA ARG A 18 8.06 1.88 0.54
C ARG A 18 7.37 2.95 1.38
N ILE A 19 8.11 4.02 1.72
CA ILE A 19 7.55 5.17 2.44
C ILE A 19 6.48 5.86 1.60
N LEU A 20 6.77 6.17 0.35
CA LEU A 20 5.84 6.89 -0.54
C LEU A 20 4.56 6.10 -0.81
N LEU A 21 4.65 4.78 -1.04
CA LEU A 21 3.49 3.92 -1.24
C LEU A 21 2.59 3.86 -0.01
N ALA A 22 3.17 3.80 1.18
CA ALA A 22 2.42 3.68 2.42
C ALA A 22 1.93 5.03 2.96
N LEU A 23 2.53 6.15 2.53
CA LEU A 23 2.25 7.49 3.08
C LEU A 23 0.78 7.89 2.93
N LEU A 24 0.18 7.64 1.77
CA LEU A 24 -1.22 7.96 1.52
C LEU A 24 -2.13 7.23 2.53
N PHE A 25 -1.91 5.94 2.69
CA PHE A 25 -2.70 5.11 3.61
C PHE A 25 -2.50 5.57 5.06
N LEU A 26 -1.26 5.85 5.45
CA LEU A 26 -0.96 6.33 6.81
C LEU A 26 -1.71 7.62 7.15
N ILE A 27 -1.75 8.59 6.21
CA ILE A 27 -2.47 9.87 6.40
C ILE A 27 -3.97 9.63 6.56
N PHE A 28 -4.58 8.83 5.68
CA PHE A 28 -6.01 8.55 5.74
C PHE A 28 -6.37 7.66 6.94
N GLY A 29 -5.53 6.69 7.29
CA GLY A 29 -5.70 5.87 8.48
C GLY A 29 -5.61 6.67 9.78
N TRP A 30 -4.69 7.64 9.86
CA TRP A 30 -4.60 8.58 10.96
C TRP A 30 -5.87 9.43 11.11
N GLY A 31 -6.39 9.97 10.00
CA GLY A 31 -7.66 10.72 10.00
C GLY A 31 -8.81 9.89 10.58
N LYS A 32 -8.97 8.64 10.12
CA LYS A 32 -10.02 7.74 10.64
C LYS A 32 -9.81 7.34 12.11
N LEU A 33 -8.55 7.22 12.54
CA LEU A 33 -8.23 6.89 13.92
C LEU A 33 -8.57 8.04 14.87
N THR A 34 -8.34 9.29 14.44
CA THR A 34 -8.58 10.49 15.25
C THR A 34 -10.03 10.98 15.22
N ASP A 35 -10.76 10.70 14.13
CA ASP A 35 -12.20 10.98 13.99
C ASP A 35 -12.96 9.73 13.51
N TYR A 36 -13.05 8.76 14.40
CA TYR A 36 -13.75 7.50 14.10
C TYR A 36 -15.22 7.70 13.75
N SER A 37 -15.93 8.55 14.49
CA SER A 37 -17.34 8.81 14.26
C SER A 37 -17.61 9.49 12.92
N GLY A 38 -16.79 10.45 12.54
CA GLY A 38 -16.83 11.09 11.23
C GLY A 38 -16.55 10.09 10.10
N ALA A 39 -15.55 9.23 10.27
CA ALA A 39 -15.24 8.20 9.28
C ALA A 39 -16.36 7.17 9.10
N VAL A 40 -17.03 6.74 10.17
CA VAL A 40 -18.23 5.88 10.09
C VAL A 40 -19.36 6.58 9.36
N ALA A 41 -19.60 7.87 9.65
CA ALA A 41 -20.64 8.66 8.99
C ALA A 41 -20.35 8.82 7.48
N GLU A 42 -19.11 9.10 7.09
CA GLU A 42 -18.67 9.18 5.69
C GLU A 42 -18.91 7.87 4.94
N MET A 43 -18.48 6.74 5.52
CA MET A 43 -18.70 5.42 4.93
C MET A 43 -20.18 5.07 4.81
N THR A 44 -20.99 5.48 5.78
CA THR A 44 -22.45 5.29 5.74
C THR A 44 -23.07 6.07 4.58
N GLN A 45 -22.69 7.35 4.42
CA GLN A 45 -23.18 8.21 3.33
C GLN A 45 -22.73 7.69 1.95
N SER A 46 -21.55 7.10 1.88
CA SER A 46 -21.01 6.50 0.64
C SER A 46 -21.60 5.11 0.33
N GLY A 47 -22.52 4.60 1.16
CA GLY A 47 -23.18 3.32 0.94
C GLY A 47 -22.27 2.10 1.17
N VAL A 48 -21.17 2.27 1.90
CA VAL A 48 -20.26 1.16 2.23
C VAL A 48 -20.98 0.16 3.15
N PRO A 49 -20.98 -1.15 2.82
CA PRO A 49 -21.60 -2.14 3.66
C PRO A 49 -20.89 -2.26 5.02
N LEU A 50 -21.68 -2.42 6.10
CA LEU A 50 -21.19 -2.55 7.49
C LEU A 50 -20.21 -1.43 7.87
N PRO A 51 -20.58 -0.14 7.78
CA PRO A 51 -19.66 1.01 7.85
C PRO A 51 -18.80 1.03 9.11
N THR A 52 -19.32 0.62 10.25
CA THR A 52 -18.57 0.52 11.53
C THR A 52 -17.42 -0.48 11.42
N ILE A 53 -17.69 -1.67 10.87
CA ILE A 53 -16.67 -2.72 10.69
C ILE A 53 -15.69 -2.31 9.60
N ALA A 54 -16.19 -1.76 8.49
CA ALA A 54 -15.37 -1.27 7.40
C ALA A 54 -14.38 -0.19 7.87
N THR A 55 -14.82 0.74 8.74
CA THR A 55 -13.96 1.76 9.33
C THR A 55 -12.86 1.15 10.22
N LEU A 56 -13.18 0.15 11.04
CA LEU A 56 -12.18 -0.55 11.85
C LEU A 56 -11.14 -1.27 10.97
N VAL A 57 -11.59 -1.97 9.95
CA VAL A 57 -10.69 -2.61 8.97
C VAL A 57 -9.82 -1.58 8.28
N ALA A 58 -10.40 -0.46 7.86
CA ALA A 58 -9.66 0.63 7.24
C ALA A 58 -8.57 1.18 8.18
N ILE A 59 -8.88 1.45 9.45
CA ILE A 59 -7.88 1.90 10.43
C ILE A 59 -6.74 0.89 10.57
N VAL A 60 -7.05 -0.41 10.71
CA VAL A 60 -6.02 -1.44 10.85
C VAL A 60 -5.12 -1.48 9.61
N VAL A 61 -5.71 -1.50 8.42
CA VAL A 61 -4.93 -1.63 7.18
C VAL A 61 -4.23 -0.32 6.82
N GLU A 62 -4.93 0.80 6.87
CA GLU A 62 -4.36 2.09 6.46
C GLU A 62 -3.35 2.64 7.46
N PHE A 63 -3.55 2.45 8.76
CA PHE A 63 -2.62 2.97 9.76
C PHE A 63 -1.58 1.94 10.19
N PHE A 64 -1.99 0.82 10.79
CA PHE A 64 -1.03 -0.11 11.38
C PHE A 64 -0.26 -0.92 10.34
N VAL A 65 -0.92 -1.44 9.29
CA VAL A 65 -0.22 -2.17 8.22
C VAL A 65 0.72 -1.24 7.45
N SER A 66 0.33 0.01 7.21
CA SER A 66 1.19 0.99 6.55
C SER A 66 2.44 1.33 7.37
N ILE A 67 2.33 1.48 8.69
CA ILE A 67 3.50 1.63 9.57
C ILE A 67 4.41 0.41 9.46
N ALA A 68 3.86 -0.80 9.51
CA ALA A 68 4.64 -2.03 9.38
C ALA A 68 5.39 -2.10 8.04
N VAL A 69 4.74 -1.71 6.94
CA VAL A 69 5.38 -1.61 5.61
C VAL A 69 6.47 -0.54 5.58
N ILE A 70 6.25 0.64 6.18
CA ILE A 70 7.28 1.70 6.30
C ILE A 70 8.50 1.18 7.07
N LEU A 71 8.30 0.47 8.17
CA LEU A 71 9.37 -0.11 8.97
C LEU A 71 10.02 -1.33 8.30
N GLY A 72 9.37 -1.92 7.32
CA GLY A 72 9.81 -3.11 6.62
C GLY A 72 9.64 -4.38 7.43
N VAL A 73 8.52 -4.50 8.14
CA VAL A 73 8.09 -5.69 8.86
C VAL A 73 7.13 -6.48 7.98
N TRP A 74 7.43 -7.75 7.73
CA TRP A 74 6.62 -8.63 6.90
C TRP A 74 6.19 -7.99 5.56
N THR A 75 7.13 -7.28 4.95
CA THR A 75 6.86 -6.39 3.81
C THR A 75 6.12 -7.09 2.67
N ARG A 76 6.55 -8.30 2.29
CA ARG A 76 5.94 -9.03 1.17
C ARG A 76 4.47 -9.39 1.41
N PRO A 77 4.09 -10.10 2.50
CA PRO A 77 2.68 -10.40 2.73
C PRO A 77 1.84 -9.14 2.96
N LEU A 78 2.38 -8.12 3.62
CA LEU A 78 1.65 -6.87 3.85
C LEU A 78 1.48 -6.03 2.58
N ALA A 79 2.40 -6.10 1.63
CA ALA A 79 2.21 -5.50 0.30
C ALA A 79 1.03 -6.14 -0.44
N VAL A 80 0.83 -7.46 -0.31
CA VAL A 80 -0.35 -8.15 -0.88
C VAL A 80 -1.62 -7.70 -0.16
N VAL A 81 -1.61 -7.58 1.16
CA VAL A 81 -2.77 -7.08 1.93
C VAL A 81 -3.16 -5.67 1.46
N LEU A 82 -2.18 -4.75 1.32
CA LEU A 82 -2.45 -3.40 0.83
C LEU A 82 -2.92 -3.38 -0.62
N ALA A 83 -2.40 -4.25 -1.49
CA ALA A 83 -2.86 -4.37 -2.87
C ALA A 83 -4.32 -4.82 -2.94
N LEU A 84 -4.70 -5.86 -2.18
CA LEU A 84 -6.08 -6.36 -2.13
C LEU A 84 -7.03 -5.34 -1.49
N TYR A 85 -6.61 -4.67 -0.43
CA TYR A 85 -7.37 -3.58 0.19
C TYR A 85 -7.60 -2.44 -0.80
N THR A 86 -6.55 -2.00 -1.52
CA THR A 86 -6.63 -0.94 -2.53
C THR A 86 -7.55 -1.34 -3.68
N LEU A 87 -7.54 -2.61 -4.08
CA LEU A 87 -8.47 -3.13 -5.09
C LEU A 87 -9.91 -3.04 -4.61
N ALA A 88 -10.19 -3.49 -3.38
CA ALA A 88 -11.52 -3.43 -2.80
C ALA A 88 -12.03 -1.99 -2.69
N THR A 89 -11.19 -1.05 -2.20
CA THR A 89 -11.54 0.36 -2.07
C THR A 89 -11.71 1.05 -3.44
N ALA A 90 -10.99 0.61 -4.48
CA ALA A 90 -11.19 1.11 -5.83
C ALA A 90 -12.63 0.82 -6.32
N PHE A 91 -13.11 -0.40 -6.13
CA PHE A 91 -14.45 -0.78 -6.57
C PHE A 91 -15.57 -0.23 -5.68
N ILE A 92 -15.38 -0.22 -4.37
CA ILE A 92 -16.41 0.23 -3.42
C ILE A 92 -16.46 1.76 -3.35
N GLY A 93 -15.29 2.42 -3.26
CA GLY A 93 -15.20 3.86 -3.05
C GLY A 93 -15.27 4.69 -4.33
N HIS A 94 -14.96 4.10 -5.49
CA HIS A 94 -14.87 4.83 -6.75
C HIS A 94 -15.63 4.15 -7.91
N PRO A 95 -16.94 3.85 -7.76
CA PRO A 95 -17.75 3.21 -8.78
C PRO A 95 -18.16 4.22 -9.89
N TYR A 96 -17.18 4.78 -10.60
CA TYR A 96 -17.37 5.87 -11.58
C TYR A 96 -18.32 5.51 -12.73
N TRP A 97 -18.53 4.22 -12.99
CA TRP A 97 -19.47 3.73 -14.02
C TRP A 97 -20.95 3.98 -13.68
N SER A 98 -21.25 4.23 -12.41
CA SER A 98 -22.59 4.57 -11.92
C SER A 98 -22.78 6.06 -11.63
N MET A 99 -21.84 6.91 -12.04
CA MET A 99 -21.81 8.35 -11.79
C MET A 99 -21.84 9.15 -13.08
N ASP A 100 -22.24 10.42 -13.00
CA ASP A 100 -22.29 11.35 -14.13
C ASP A 100 -21.49 12.63 -13.85
N GLY A 101 -21.22 13.40 -14.91
CA GLY A 101 -20.61 14.72 -14.83
C GLY A 101 -19.23 14.75 -14.15
N ALA A 102 -19.02 15.73 -13.28
CA ALA A 102 -17.75 15.98 -12.60
C ALA A 102 -17.39 14.84 -11.63
N ASP A 103 -18.37 14.24 -10.95
CA ASP A 103 -18.16 13.15 -10.01
C ASP A 103 -17.65 11.90 -10.71
N ARG A 104 -18.19 11.57 -11.88
CA ARG A 104 -17.69 10.48 -12.71
C ARG A 104 -16.22 10.65 -13.05
N PHE A 105 -15.82 11.84 -13.49
CA PHE A 105 -14.45 12.12 -13.89
C PHE A 105 -13.49 12.02 -12.70
N ALA A 106 -13.85 12.62 -11.56
CA ALA A 106 -13.04 12.58 -10.34
C ALA A 106 -12.86 11.13 -9.82
N ASN A 107 -13.95 10.35 -9.79
CA ASN A 107 -13.90 8.96 -9.33
C ASN A 107 -13.19 8.04 -10.33
N MET A 108 -13.27 8.30 -11.63
CA MET A 108 -12.47 7.59 -12.64
C MET A 108 -10.98 7.78 -12.40
N ILE A 109 -10.53 9.01 -12.13
CA ILE A 109 -9.13 9.30 -11.80
C ILE A 109 -8.72 8.53 -10.54
N ASN A 110 -9.54 8.56 -9.49
CA ASN A 110 -9.26 7.87 -8.24
C ASN A 110 -9.20 6.34 -8.42
N PHE A 111 -10.08 5.77 -9.23
CA PHE A 111 -10.05 4.35 -9.55
C PHE A 111 -8.72 3.95 -10.22
N TYR A 112 -8.33 4.63 -11.29
CA TYR A 112 -7.08 4.31 -11.99
C TYR A 112 -5.83 4.67 -11.18
N LYS A 113 -5.88 5.67 -10.31
CA LYS A 113 -4.84 5.93 -9.31
C LYS A 113 -4.65 4.70 -8.40
N ASN A 114 -5.72 4.12 -7.89
CA ASN A 114 -5.67 2.91 -7.09
C ASN A 114 -5.08 1.72 -7.87
N VAL A 115 -5.46 1.54 -9.14
CA VAL A 115 -4.86 0.51 -10.02
C VAL A 115 -3.34 0.71 -10.14
N SER A 116 -2.88 1.95 -10.30
CA SER A 116 -1.44 2.26 -10.37
C SER A 116 -0.71 1.96 -9.05
N ILE A 117 -1.34 2.27 -7.91
CA ILE A 117 -0.79 1.96 -6.57
C ILE A 117 -0.66 0.44 -6.37
N ILE A 118 -1.62 -0.36 -6.83
CA ILE A 118 -1.54 -1.83 -6.80
C ILE A 118 -0.30 -2.33 -7.55
N GLY A 119 0.00 -1.75 -8.72
CA GLY A 119 1.24 -2.03 -9.45
C GLY A 119 2.49 -1.77 -8.62
N GLY A 120 2.52 -0.67 -7.86
CA GLY A 120 3.60 -0.36 -6.91
C GLY A 120 3.74 -1.41 -5.81
N PHE A 121 2.64 -1.90 -5.24
CA PHE A 121 2.67 -2.98 -4.24
C PHE A 121 3.13 -4.31 -4.82
N PHE A 122 2.81 -4.63 -6.08
CA PHE A 122 3.35 -5.82 -6.74
C PHE A 122 4.86 -5.73 -6.93
N LEU A 123 5.38 -4.56 -7.31
CA LEU A 123 6.83 -4.33 -7.37
C LEU A 123 7.46 -4.48 -5.98
N LEU A 124 6.85 -3.93 -4.94
CA LEU A 124 7.34 -4.07 -3.56
C LEU A 124 7.32 -5.53 -3.09
N TYR A 125 6.30 -6.31 -3.47
CA TYR A 125 6.23 -7.75 -3.19
C TYR A 125 7.41 -8.50 -3.82
N VAL A 126 7.73 -8.21 -5.08
CA VAL A 126 8.83 -8.88 -5.81
C VAL A 126 10.20 -8.44 -5.29
N THR A 127 10.43 -7.14 -5.14
CA THR A 127 11.71 -6.59 -4.68
C THR A 127 11.99 -6.91 -3.21
N GLY A 128 10.93 -7.00 -2.41
CA GLY A 128 11.03 -7.17 -0.96
C GLY A 128 11.40 -5.87 -0.23
N PRO A 129 11.76 -5.99 1.07
CA PRO A 129 11.90 -4.84 1.97
C PRO A 129 13.19 -4.02 1.79
N GLY A 130 14.21 -4.53 1.10
CA GLY A 130 15.55 -3.92 1.04
C GLY A 130 16.33 -4.03 2.36
N LYS A 131 17.60 -3.60 2.34
CA LYS A 131 18.48 -3.71 3.52
C LYS A 131 18.07 -2.80 4.70
N TYR A 132 17.39 -1.69 4.41
CA TYR A 132 16.90 -0.75 5.42
C TYR A 132 15.52 -1.14 5.95
N SER A 133 15.40 -2.35 6.49
CA SER A 133 14.13 -2.91 6.97
C SER A 133 14.32 -3.71 8.26
N ALA A 134 13.25 -3.87 9.02
CA ALA A 134 13.22 -4.77 10.16
C ALA A 134 13.40 -6.24 9.72
N ASP A 135 12.79 -6.64 8.62
CA ASP A 135 12.94 -8.00 8.05
C ASP A 135 14.41 -8.35 7.77
N ALA A 136 15.19 -7.38 7.23
CA ALA A 136 16.60 -7.59 6.97
C ALA A 136 17.41 -7.74 8.25
N ARG A 137 17.12 -6.93 9.28
CA ARG A 137 17.79 -6.99 10.59
C ARG A 137 17.48 -8.26 11.36
N LEU A 138 16.28 -8.80 11.18
CA LEU A 138 15.81 -10.03 11.83
C LEU A 138 16.15 -11.29 11.02
N GLY A 139 16.82 -11.17 9.87
CA GLY A 139 17.15 -12.31 9.00
C GLY A 139 15.94 -12.91 8.28
N LEU A 140 14.82 -12.22 8.25
CA LEU A 140 13.55 -12.65 7.61
C LEU A 140 13.47 -12.27 6.12
N ALA A 141 14.27 -11.32 5.67
CA ALA A 141 14.44 -11.00 4.27
C ALA A 141 15.25 -12.13 3.63
N GLY A 142 14.59 -13.08 2.96
CA GLY A 142 15.19 -14.30 2.42
C GLY A 142 16.62 -14.07 1.91
N ALA A 143 17.54 -14.95 2.30
CA ALA A 143 18.94 -14.86 1.92
C ALA A 143 19.06 -14.68 0.41
N PRO A 144 19.93 -13.76 -0.07
CA PRO A 144 20.20 -13.66 -1.50
C PRO A 144 20.68 -15.03 -2.00
N PRO A 145 20.29 -15.45 -3.21
CA PRO A 145 20.77 -16.72 -3.75
C PRO A 145 22.29 -16.73 -3.68
N LEU A 146 22.84 -17.78 -3.07
CA LEU A 146 24.29 -17.99 -3.00
C LEU A 146 24.82 -17.86 -4.42
N ARG A 147 25.68 -16.87 -4.67
CA ARG A 147 26.40 -16.80 -5.93
C ARG A 147 27.22 -18.08 -6.00
N SER A 148 26.82 -18.97 -6.89
CA SER A 148 27.66 -20.11 -7.26
C SER A 148 28.94 -19.52 -7.87
N HIS A 149 30.00 -19.46 -7.07
CA HIS A 149 31.34 -19.35 -7.62
C HIS A 149 31.61 -20.68 -8.31
N THR A 150 31.26 -20.79 -9.57
CA THR A 150 31.82 -21.78 -10.47
C THR A 150 33.26 -21.38 -10.76
N PRO A 151 34.23 -22.26 -10.53
CA PRO A 151 35.64 -22.03 -10.82
C PRO A 151 35.91 -21.81 -12.31
#